data_a2f251c635c03e7ddf2648b927f4143f
#
_entry.id   a2f251c635c03e7ddf2648b927f4143f
#
_cell.length_a   1.000
_cell.length_b   1.000
_cell.length_c   1.000
_cell.angle_alpha   90.00
_cell.angle_beta   90.00
_cell.angle_gamma   90.00
#
_symmetry.space_group_name_H-M   'P 1'
#
loop_
_entity.id
_entity.type
_entity.pdbx_description
1 polymer ?
#
loop_
_entity_poly.entity_id
_entity_poly.type
_entity_poly.pdbx_seq_one_letter_code
_entity_poly.pdbx_strand_id
1 'polypeptide(L)'
;MTTKFETTIDFKNPIWNRDTWSRMQGDLNPDNQKICDARGTVLGVKPGEAAKELCGYEAFLATRLVPQEDGTIRRLNKEVIFYTNPRTGEIIDTWTNPWTGEETRVVQVANDPFNYTISEWLILAPEDFKSADPEKSKPRKLPLIFPWQEFGDELISLSTDMHLYYPNSLDPQKFVRESTGTMVQVTEMMRYNVSRADLENADLTSVQYTGTWARITPWLPWMLMGDQAGHVVYNGTMCSSPTTDIISPQALAFAQEHYPEFLAAPTEDYGPSHSSLEIYARTQDPAPPKAA
;
A
#
# COMPACT_ATOMS: atom_id res chain seq x y z
N MET A 1 25.79 15.26 9.36
CA MET A 1 25.38 16.54 8.72
C MET A 1 23.87 16.54 8.66
N THR A 2 23.19 17.44 9.37
CA THR A 2 21.74 17.59 9.25
C THR A 2 21.43 18.14 7.87
N THR A 3 20.93 17.32 6.98
CA THR A 3 20.50 17.76 5.66
C THR A 3 19.35 18.74 5.87
N LYS A 4 19.56 19.99 5.50
CA LYS A 4 18.54 21.03 5.60
C LYS A 4 17.53 20.76 4.49
N PHE A 5 16.31 20.40 4.84
CA PHE A 5 15.19 20.19 3.91
C PHE A 5 14.38 21.49 3.72
N GLU A 6 13.67 21.57 2.58
CA GLU A 6 12.86 22.74 2.22
C GLU A 6 11.50 22.70 2.92
N THR A 7 11.17 23.73 3.68
CA THR A 7 9.91 23.86 4.41
C THR A 7 9.05 25.03 3.96
N THR A 8 9.62 25.97 3.18
CA THR A 8 8.81 27.05 2.59
C THR A 8 7.85 26.47 1.58
N ILE A 9 6.56 26.53 1.87
CA ILE A 9 5.53 25.90 1.03
C ILE A 9 5.55 26.49 -0.38
N ASP A 10 5.91 25.67 -1.35
CA ASP A 10 5.81 25.94 -2.78
C ASP A 10 5.42 24.66 -3.53
N PHE A 11 4.15 24.51 -3.84
CA PHE A 11 3.62 23.34 -4.52
C PHE A 11 4.22 23.07 -5.91
N LYS A 12 4.87 24.07 -6.50
CA LYS A 12 5.55 23.95 -7.81
C LYS A 12 7.03 23.65 -7.70
N ASN A 13 7.60 23.65 -6.49
CA ASN A 13 9.00 23.35 -6.25
C ASN A 13 9.20 21.83 -6.10
N PRO A 14 9.92 21.13 -7.02
CA PRO A 14 10.15 19.70 -6.91
C PRO A 14 10.95 19.30 -5.66
N ILE A 15 11.84 20.15 -5.16
CA ILE A 15 12.62 19.90 -3.95
C ILE A 15 11.69 19.93 -2.72
N TRP A 16 10.81 20.92 -2.63
CA TRP A 16 9.81 20.97 -1.57
C TRP A 16 8.88 19.73 -1.63
N ASN A 17 8.43 19.33 -2.82
CA ASN A 17 7.61 18.15 -3.01
C ASN A 17 8.34 16.86 -2.56
N ARG A 18 9.62 16.69 -2.92
CA ARG A 18 10.46 15.58 -2.49
C ARG A 18 10.57 15.54 -0.96
N ASP A 19 10.95 16.66 -0.35
CA ASP A 19 11.22 16.75 1.08
C ASP A 19 9.93 16.54 1.90
N THR A 20 8.84 17.17 1.48
CA THR A 20 7.53 17.01 2.11
C THR A 20 7.02 15.58 1.98
N TRP A 21 7.09 15.00 0.78
CA TRP A 21 6.70 13.60 0.57
C TRP A 21 7.54 12.65 1.42
N SER A 22 8.84 12.86 1.49
CA SER A 22 9.73 12.04 2.32
C SER A 22 9.36 12.12 3.80
N ARG A 23 9.14 13.32 4.34
CA ARG A 23 8.72 13.53 5.74
C ARG A 23 7.35 12.90 6.04
N MET A 24 6.45 12.84 5.05
CA MET A 24 5.16 12.14 5.18
C MET A 24 5.33 10.63 5.12
N GLN A 25 6.19 10.11 4.26
CA GLN A 25 6.36 8.66 4.06
C GLN A 25 7.25 8.00 5.13
N GLY A 26 8.10 8.75 5.80
CA GLY A 26 9.02 8.22 6.79
C GLY A 26 9.57 9.30 7.73
N ASP A 27 10.78 9.08 8.20
CA ASP A 27 11.57 10.04 8.97
C ASP A 27 12.90 10.29 8.24
N LEU A 28 13.28 11.56 8.04
CA LEU A 28 14.57 11.92 7.41
C LEU A 28 15.76 11.61 8.32
N ASN A 29 15.53 11.31 9.61
CA ASN A 29 16.51 10.66 10.46
C ASN A 29 16.47 9.14 10.17
N PRO A 30 17.52 8.55 9.56
CA PRO A 30 17.54 7.14 9.17
C PRO A 30 17.52 6.15 10.35
N ASP A 31 17.79 6.62 11.57
CA ASP A 31 17.71 5.79 12.77
C ASP A 31 16.25 5.53 13.21
N ASN A 32 15.33 6.37 12.74
CA ASN A 32 13.92 6.29 13.07
C ASN A 32 13.15 5.51 12.01
N GLN A 33 11.99 5.00 12.43
CA GLN A 33 10.98 4.45 11.53
C GLN A 33 9.67 5.23 11.67
N LYS A 34 8.77 5.02 10.73
CA LYS A 34 7.40 5.51 10.76
C LYS A 34 6.43 4.38 10.53
N ILE A 35 5.36 4.37 11.28
CA ILE A 35 4.24 3.44 11.10
C ILE A 35 3.11 4.20 10.40
N CYS A 36 2.55 3.60 9.36
CA CYS A 36 1.25 3.98 8.81
C CYS A 36 0.28 2.84 9.11
N ASP A 37 -0.87 3.17 9.66
CA ASP A 37 -1.95 2.22 9.92
C ASP A 37 -3.20 2.62 9.12
N ALA A 38 -3.88 1.64 8.54
CA ALA A 38 -5.11 1.81 7.79
C ALA A 38 -6.13 0.75 8.17
N ARG A 39 -7.37 1.17 8.44
CA ARG A 39 -8.46 0.28 8.85
C ARG A 39 -9.74 0.58 8.10
N GLY A 40 -10.50 -0.45 7.84
CA GLY A 40 -11.76 -0.28 7.14
C GLY A 40 -12.44 -1.60 6.79
N THR A 41 -13.20 -1.55 5.71
CA THR A 41 -14.05 -2.63 5.24
C THR A 41 -13.62 -3.11 3.86
N VAL A 42 -13.72 -4.39 3.62
CA VAL A 42 -13.62 -5.02 2.30
C VAL A 42 -15.03 -5.32 1.80
N LEU A 43 -15.39 -4.67 0.70
CA LEU A 43 -16.67 -4.88 0.03
C LEU A 43 -16.47 -5.76 -1.20
N GLY A 44 -17.38 -6.70 -1.43
CA GLY A 44 -17.47 -7.45 -2.68
C GLY A 44 -18.51 -6.83 -3.61
N VAL A 45 -18.12 -6.62 -4.86
CA VAL A 45 -18.98 -6.02 -5.88
C VAL A 45 -19.15 -7.01 -7.03
N LYS A 46 -20.39 -7.46 -7.28
CA LYS A 46 -20.74 -8.26 -8.45
C LYS A 46 -21.66 -7.49 -9.39
N PRO A 47 -21.55 -7.67 -10.71
CA PRO A 47 -22.42 -7.00 -11.65
C PRO A 47 -23.90 -7.26 -11.37
N GLY A 48 -24.70 -6.19 -11.28
CA GLY A 48 -26.15 -6.27 -11.06
C GLY A 48 -26.58 -6.52 -9.61
N GLU A 49 -25.65 -6.61 -8.65
CA GLU A 49 -25.93 -6.79 -7.23
C GLU A 49 -25.52 -5.57 -6.40
N ALA A 50 -26.15 -5.40 -5.25
CA ALA A 50 -25.66 -4.46 -4.25
C ALA A 50 -24.33 -4.97 -3.67
N ALA A 51 -23.41 -4.05 -3.38
CA ALA A 51 -22.16 -4.41 -2.72
C ALA A 51 -22.42 -5.09 -1.38
N LYS A 52 -21.64 -6.13 -1.07
CA LYS A 52 -21.72 -6.87 0.20
C LYS A 52 -20.47 -6.62 1.03
N GLU A 53 -20.64 -6.39 2.33
CA GLU A 53 -19.54 -6.39 3.28
C GLU A 53 -19.02 -7.83 3.41
N LEU A 54 -17.74 -8.03 3.15
CA LEU A 54 -17.11 -9.36 3.17
C LEU A 54 -16.34 -9.60 4.48
N CYS A 55 -15.55 -8.62 4.89
CA CYS A 55 -14.76 -8.60 6.12
C CYS A 55 -14.29 -7.18 6.42
N GLY A 56 -13.73 -6.99 7.60
CA GLY A 56 -12.90 -5.84 7.92
C GLY A 56 -11.45 -6.09 7.51
N TYR A 57 -10.63 -5.06 7.64
CA TYR A 57 -9.18 -5.17 7.54
C TYR A 57 -8.49 -4.16 8.45
N GLU A 58 -7.30 -4.52 8.89
CA GLU A 58 -6.32 -3.62 9.43
C GLU A 58 -4.98 -3.87 8.72
N ALA A 59 -4.39 -2.82 8.20
CA ALA A 59 -3.12 -2.85 7.49
C ALA A 59 -2.14 -1.89 8.14
N PHE A 60 -0.90 -2.29 8.34
CA PHE A 60 0.12 -1.33 8.73
C PHE A 60 1.41 -1.53 7.93
N LEU A 61 2.13 -0.41 7.77
CA LEU A 61 3.43 -0.37 7.13
C LEU A 61 4.44 0.17 8.12
N ALA A 62 5.58 -0.53 8.27
CA ALA A 62 6.75 0.00 8.94
C ALA A 62 7.75 0.50 7.89
N THR A 63 8.03 1.80 7.89
CA THR A 63 8.82 2.47 6.84
C THR A 63 10.07 3.13 7.42
N ARG A 64 11.20 3.01 6.72
CA ARG A 64 12.45 3.71 6.97
C ARG A 64 12.91 4.42 5.71
N LEU A 65 13.50 5.59 5.88
CA LEU A 65 14.14 6.34 4.81
C LEU A 65 15.65 6.25 4.96
N VAL A 66 16.34 5.89 3.87
CA VAL A 66 17.80 5.76 3.82
C VAL A 66 18.34 6.76 2.80
N PRO A 67 18.98 7.87 3.23
CA PRO A 67 19.61 8.81 2.33
C PRO A 67 20.71 8.13 1.50
N GLN A 68 20.79 8.46 0.21
CA GLN A 68 21.78 7.94 -0.73
C GLN A 68 22.85 8.98 -1.03
N GLU A 69 24.03 8.55 -1.48
CA GLU A 69 25.15 9.42 -1.83
C GLU A 69 24.83 10.41 -2.96
N ASP A 70 23.94 10.04 -3.87
CA ASP A 70 23.51 10.87 -4.99
C ASP A 70 22.42 11.92 -4.62
N GLY A 71 22.09 12.03 -3.33
CA GLY A 71 21.08 12.95 -2.80
C GLY A 71 19.64 12.46 -2.93
N THR A 72 19.42 11.25 -3.44
CA THR A 72 18.11 10.59 -3.41
C THR A 72 17.85 9.96 -2.05
N ILE A 73 16.62 9.50 -1.82
CA ILE A 73 16.22 8.85 -0.57
C ILE A 73 15.61 7.49 -0.93
N ARG A 74 16.21 6.40 -0.43
CA ARG A 74 15.64 5.06 -0.57
C ARG A 74 14.60 4.84 0.51
N ARG A 75 13.36 4.57 0.12
CA ARG A 75 12.28 4.15 1.02
C ARG A 75 12.28 2.63 1.10
N LEU A 76 12.36 2.11 2.32
CA LEU A 76 12.27 0.69 2.63
C LEU A 76 11.05 0.47 3.52
N ASN A 77 10.25 -0.54 3.22
CA ASN A 77 9.09 -0.84 4.03
C ASN A 77 8.78 -2.33 4.13
N LYS A 78 8.01 -2.66 5.16
CA LYS A 78 7.30 -3.92 5.30
C LYS A 78 5.83 -3.63 5.57
N GLU A 79 4.96 -4.46 5.01
CA GLU A 79 3.51 -4.30 5.08
C GLU A 79 2.85 -5.59 5.54
N VAL A 80 1.84 -5.45 6.38
CA VAL A 80 0.86 -6.50 6.65
C VAL A 80 -0.54 -5.98 6.37
N ILE A 81 -1.43 -6.89 5.95
CA ILE A 81 -2.88 -6.67 5.92
C ILE A 81 -3.53 -7.87 6.59
N PHE A 82 -4.18 -7.64 7.72
CA PHE A 82 -4.92 -8.65 8.44
C PHE A 82 -6.42 -8.47 8.17
N TYR A 83 -7.07 -9.55 7.78
CA TYR A 83 -8.51 -9.56 7.58
C TYR A 83 -9.20 -9.84 8.90
N THR A 84 -10.25 -9.08 9.19
CA THR A 84 -10.90 -9.06 10.51
C THR A 84 -12.39 -9.27 10.40
N ASN A 85 -12.99 -9.68 11.50
CA ASN A 85 -14.42 -9.56 11.69
C ASN A 85 -14.79 -8.07 11.78
N PRO A 86 -15.65 -7.53 10.90
CA PRO A 86 -15.91 -6.09 10.84
C PRO A 86 -16.63 -5.53 12.09
N ARG A 87 -17.19 -6.41 12.93
CA ARG A 87 -17.90 -6.00 14.16
C ARG A 87 -17.05 -6.08 15.41
N THR A 88 -16.16 -7.11 15.50
CA THR A 88 -15.37 -7.37 16.70
C THR A 88 -13.92 -6.93 16.57
N GLY A 89 -13.41 -6.77 15.35
CA GLY A 89 -12.00 -6.48 15.05
C GLY A 89 -11.08 -7.70 15.20
N GLU A 90 -11.62 -8.88 15.56
CA GLU A 90 -10.85 -10.12 15.68
C GLU A 90 -10.32 -10.55 14.31
N ILE A 91 -9.06 -11.00 14.26
CA ILE A 91 -8.45 -11.57 13.05
C ILE A 91 -9.20 -12.87 12.69
N ILE A 92 -9.53 -13.03 11.42
CA ILE A 92 -10.28 -14.22 10.96
C ILE A 92 -9.32 -15.20 10.26
N ASP A 93 -9.48 -16.49 10.59
CA ASP A 93 -8.76 -17.60 9.94
C ASP A 93 -9.57 -18.24 8.82
N THR A 94 -10.89 -18.12 8.88
CA THR A 94 -11.82 -18.66 7.88
C THR A 94 -12.83 -17.60 7.47
N TRP A 95 -13.33 -17.73 6.25
CA TRP A 95 -14.33 -16.84 5.68
C TRP A 95 -15.37 -17.66 4.91
N THR A 96 -16.65 -17.37 5.11
CA THR A 96 -17.73 -18.00 4.37
C THR A 96 -18.16 -17.11 3.22
N ASN A 97 -18.08 -17.62 2.01
CA ASN A 97 -18.47 -16.92 0.80
C ASN A 97 -19.98 -16.61 0.83
N PRO A 98 -20.41 -15.33 0.82
CA PRO A 98 -21.82 -14.94 0.96
C PRO A 98 -22.67 -15.25 -0.27
N TRP A 99 -22.09 -15.75 -1.35
CA TRP A 99 -22.81 -16.15 -2.56
C TRP A 99 -22.91 -17.67 -2.73
N THR A 100 -21.89 -18.41 -2.29
CA THR A 100 -21.82 -19.85 -2.48
C THR A 100 -22.02 -20.66 -1.20
N GLY A 101 -21.83 -20.04 -0.04
CA GLY A 101 -21.80 -20.71 1.26
C GLY A 101 -20.52 -21.51 1.52
N GLU A 102 -19.56 -21.49 0.59
CA GLU A 102 -18.29 -22.19 0.76
C GLU A 102 -17.43 -21.50 1.83
N GLU A 103 -16.88 -22.29 2.75
CA GLU A 103 -15.90 -21.82 3.71
C GLU A 103 -14.49 -21.97 3.14
N THR A 104 -13.69 -20.92 3.23
CA THR A 104 -12.30 -20.88 2.77
C THR A 104 -11.38 -20.42 3.89
N ARG A 105 -10.13 -20.87 3.85
CA ARG A 105 -9.08 -20.37 4.74
C ARG A 105 -8.65 -18.98 4.29
N VAL A 106 -8.59 -18.04 5.22
CA VAL A 106 -8.05 -16.69 4.97
C VAL A 106 -6.53 -16.75 4.93
N VAL A 107 -5.94 -16.07 3.96
CA VAL A 107 -4.48 -15.88 3.89
C VAL A 107 -4.19 -14.41 4.16
N GLN A 108 -3.55 -14.14 5.28
CA GLN A 108 -3.14 -12.80 5.65
C GLN A 108 -2.02 -12.32 4.73
N VAL A 109 -1.90 -11.01 4.52
CA VAL A 109 -0.84 -10.43 3.70
C VAL A 109 0.33 -10.04 4.58
N ALA A 110 1.53 -10.43 4.17
CA ALA A 110 2.80 -9.98 4.75
C ALA A 110 3.83 -9.90 3.62
N ASN A 111 4.22 -8.69 3.23
CA ASN A 111 5.09 -8.43 2.09
C ASN A 111 5.83 -7.09 2.21
N ASP A 112 6.57 -6.73 1.16
CA ASP A 112 7.39 -5.53 1.05
C ASP A 112 7.15 -4.81 -0.30
N PRO A 113 5.92 -4.32 -0.56
CA PRO A 113 5.48 -3.96 -1.90
C PRO A 113 6.05 -2.64 -2.44
N PHE A 114 6.59 -1.76 -1.58
CA PHE A 114 6.87 -0.36 -1.95
C PHE A 114 8.27 0.12 -1.57
N ASN A 115 9.30 -0.66 -1.89
CA ASN A 115 10.68 -0.20 -1.80
C ASN A 115 11.02 0.59 -3.07
N TYR A 116 11.10 1.92 -2.97
CA TYR A 116 11.38 2.80 -4.09
C TYR A 116 12.28 3.98 -3.71
N THR A 117 12.80 4.66 -4.72
CA THR A 117 13.65 5.83 -4.52
C THR A 117 12.85 7.11 -4.70
N ILE A 118 12.98 8.03 -3.75
CA ILE A 118 12.38 9.37 -3.77
C ILE A 118 13.46 10.35 -4.24
N SER A 119 13.13 11.16 -5.24
CA SER A 119 13.96 12.24 -5.75
C SER A 119 13.09 13.44 -6.15
N GLU A 120 13.70 14.53 -6.58
CA GLU A 120 12.97 15.64 -7.18
C GLU A 120 12.38 15.34 -8.56
N TRP A 121 12.56 14.11 -9.04
CA TRP A 121 12.09 13.65 -10.34
C TRP A 121 11.16 12.47 -10.20
N LEU A 122 10.04 12.51 -10.90
CA LEU A 122 9.27 11.33 -11.23
C LEU A 122 9.90 10.67 -12.46
N ILE A 123 10.39 9.47 -12.30
CA ILE A 123 10.96 8.69 -13.40
C ILE A 123 9.86 7.76 -13.93
N LEU A 124 9.36 8.11 -15.10
CA LEU A 124 8.51 7.22 -15.87
C LEU A 124 9.43 6.29 -16.65
N ALA A 125 9.83 5.20 -16.02
CA ALA A 125 10.63 4.17 -16.66
C ALA A 125 9.69 3.13 -17.27
N PRO A 126 9.69 3.03 -18.59
CA PRO A 126 8.87 2.04 -19.27
C PRO A 126 9.59 0.67 -19.36
N GLU A 127 10.39 0.30 -18.38
CA GLU A 127 11.01 -1.03 -18.36
C GLU A 127 9.96 -2.13 -18.44
N ASP A 128 8.75 -1.85 -17.92
CA ASP A 128 7.57 -2.72 -18.05
C ASP A 128 6.65 -2.33 -19.23
N PHE A 129 6.89 -1.21 -19.90
CA PHE A 129 6.10 -0.70 -21.01
C PHE A 129 6.86 -0.83 -22.32
N LYS A 130 6.96 -2.02 -22.87
CA LYS A 130 7.46 -2.23 -24.24
C LYS A 130 6.46 -1.67 -25.24
N SER A 131 6.58 -0.38 -25.54
CA SER A 131 5.88 0.23 -26.66
C SER A 131 6.52 -0.25 -27.98
N ALA A 132 5.69 -0.47 -29.01
CA ALA A 132 6.19 -0.67 -30.37
C ALA A 132 6.95 0.56 -30.92
N ASP A 133 6.78 1.71 -30.29
CA ASP A 133 7.51 2.95 -30.60
C ASP A 133 8.71 3.09 -29.63
N PRO A 134 9.97 2.97 -30.15
CA PRO A 134 11.17 3.07 -29.32
C PRO A 134 11.30 4.40 -28.56
N GLU A 135 10.77 5.51 -29.10
CA GLU A 135 10.83 6.81 -28.43
C GLU A 135 9.92 6.86 -27.19
N LYS A 136 8.78 6.15 -27.23
CA LYS A 136 7.89 6.01 -26.08
C LYS A 136 8.42 5.04 -25.02
N SER A 137 9.44 4.26 -25.37
CA SER A 137 10.10 3.33 -24.47
C SER A 137 11.31 3.94 -23.75
N LYS A 138 11.62 5.22 -23.96
CA LYS A 138 12.69 5.92 -23.24
C LYS A 138 12.20 6.39 -21.87
N PRO A 139 13.02 6.25 -20.81
CA PRO A 139 12.72 6.83 -19.51
C PRO A 139 12.47 8.34 -19.62
N ARG A 140 11.41 8.83 -19.02
CA ARG A 140 11.11 10.27 -18.95
C ARG A 140 11.30 10.74 -17.53
N LYS A 141 12.05 11.83 -17.37
CA LYS A 141 12.14 12.56 -16.11
C LYS A 141 11.18 13.72 -16.14
N LEU A 142 10.25 13.75 -15.19
CA LEU A 142 9.35 14.88 -14.95
C LEU A 142 9.64 15.42 -13.56
N PRO A 143 9.55 16.75 -13.35
CA PRO A 143 9.64 17.30 -12.00
C PRO A 143 8.60 16.64 -11.09
N LEU A 144 8.99 16.27 -9.87
CA LEU A 144 8.07 15.72 -8.88
C LEU A 144 7.16 16.83 -8.37
N ILE A 145 5.95 16.89 -8.89
CA ILE A 145 4.92 17.86 -8.54
C ILE A 145 3.65 17.09 -8.21
N PHE A 146 3.18 17.24 -6.97
CA PHE A 146 1.94 16.62 -6.52
C PHE A 146 0.75 17.60 -6.57
N PRO A 147 -0.49 17.10 -6.69
CA PRO A 147 -1.71 17.91 -6.75
C PRO A 147 -2.18 18.32 -5.34
N TRP A 148 -1.38 19.14 -4.67
CA TRP A 148 -1.71 19.66 -3.34
C TRP A 148 -2.93 20.57 -3.39
N GLN A 149 -3.68 20.57 -2.30
CA GLN A 149 -4.85 21.43 -2.08
C GLN A 149 -4.80 22.01 -0.67
N GLU A 150 -5.15 23.28 -0.56
CA GLU A 150 -5.29 23.97 0.71
C GLU A 150 -6.77 23.99 1.14
N PHE A 151 -7.02 23.70 2.41
CA PHE A 151 -8.32 23.78 3.04
C PHE A 151 -8.25 24.73 4.22
N GLY A 152 -8.59 26.00 3.98
CA GLY A 152 -8.35 27.09 4.94
C GLY A 152 -6.85 27.31 5.20
N ASP A 153 -6.54 27.88 6.35
CA ASP A 153 -5.17 28.29 6.69
C ASP A 153 -4.37 27.17 7.39
N GLU A 154 -5.03 26.10 7.82
CA GLU A 154 -4.43 25.10 8.72
C GLU A 154 -4.16 23.75 8.06
N LEU A 155 -4.94 23.39 7.04
CA LEU A 155 -4.91 22.05 6.46
C LEU A 155 -4.41 22.03 5.02
N ILE A 156 -3.44 21.19 4.75
CA ILE A 156 -2.98 20.86 3.40
C ILE A 156 -3.31 19.40 3.11
N SER A 157 -3.91 19.15 1.96
CA SER A 157 -4.28 17.82 1.52
C SER A 157 -3.55 17.44 0.23
N LEU A 158 -3.16 16.16 0.15
CA LEU A 158 -2.63 15.54 -1.05
C LEU A 158 -3.51 14.37 -1.47
N SER A 159 -3.93 14.35 -2.73
CA SER A 159 -4.54 13.16 -3.33
C SER A 159 -3.55 12.50 -4.27
N THR A 160 -3.36 11.19 -4.11
CA THR A 160 -2.55 10.38 -5.02
C THR A 160 -3.37 9.20 -5.50
N ASP A 161 -3.26 8.92 -6.80
CA ASP A 161 -3.89 7.77 -7.42
C ASP A 161 -2.81 6.89 -8.05
N MET A 162 -2.97 5.58 -7.91
CA MET A 162 -2.11 4.60 -8.52
C MET A 162 -2.95 3.62 -9.33
N HIS A 163 -2.68 3.54 -10.62
CA HIS A 163 -3.37 2.65 -11.54
C HIS A 163 -2.36 1.64 -12.10
N LEU A 164 -2.46 0.41 -11.64
CA LEU A 164 -1.53 -0.66 -12.01
C LEU A 164 -2.24 -1.65 -12.93
N TYR A 165 -1.50 -2.09 -13.96
CA TYR A 165 -1.90 -3.16 -14.85
C TYR A 165 -0.67 -4.00 -15.17
N TYR A 166 -0.63 -5.23 -14.65
CA TYR A 166 0.56 -6.08 -14.70
C TYR A 166 0.20 -7.56 -14.85
N PRO A 167 1.15 -8.41 -15.29
CA PRO A 167 0.94 -9.85 -15.36
C PRO A 167 0.59 -10.45 -14.01
N ASN A 168 -0.40 -11.35 -13.99
CA ASN A 168 -0.81 -12.05 -12.79
C ASN A 168 0.24 -13.12 -12.41
N SER A 169 0.72 -13.06 -11.18
CA SER A 169 1.66 -14.06 -10.63
C SER A 169 0.99 -15.42 -10.40
N LEU A 170 -0.34 -15.46 -10.34
CA LEU A 170 -1.11 -16.70 -10.22
C LEU A 170 -1.49 -17.22 -11.62
N ASP A 171 -0.68 -18.16 -12.13
CA ASP A 171 -0.96 -18.84 -13.41
C ASP A 171 -2.39 -19.43 -13.39
N PRO A 172 -3.29 -19.01 -14.30
CA PRO A 172 -4.65 -19.52 -14.35
C PRO A 172 -4.77 -21.05 -14.58
N GLN A 173 -3.74 -21.67 -15.14
CA GLN A 173 -3.71 -23.12 -15.33
C GLN A 173 -3.36 -23.87 -14.04
N LYS A 174 -2.58 -23.25 -13.17
CA LYS A 174 -2.18 -23.80 -11.88
C LYS A 174 -3.16 -23.42 -10.77
N PHE A 175 -3.49 -22.15 -10.69
CA PHE A 175 -4.36 -21.55 -9.66
C PHE A 175 -5.77 -21.31 -10.23
N VAL A 176 -6.45 -22.39 -10.62
CA VAL A 176 -7.72 -22.35 -11.38
C VAL A 176 -8.83 -21.59 -10.66
N ARG A 177 -8.86 -21.63 -9.34
CA ARG A 177 -9.90 -21.02 -8.52
C ARG A 177 -9.52 -19.66 -7.94
N GLU A 178 -8.24 -19.44 -7.80
CA GLU A 178 -7.63 -18.23 -7.20
C GLU A 178 -7.39 -17.13 -8.23
N SER A 179 -6.96 -17.53 -9.42
CA SER A 179 -6.53 -16.60 -10.47
C SER A 179 -7.72 -15.95 -11.16
N THR A 180 -7.67 -14.64 -11.30
CA THR A 180 -8.66 -13.84 -12.04
C THR A 180 -8.26 -13.58 -13.49
N GLY A 181 -7.37 -14.39 -14.03
CA GLY A 181 -6.89 -14.30 -15.41
C GLY A 181 -5.40 -13.99 -15.49
N THR A 182 -4.92 -13.70 -16.69
CA THR A 182 -3.48 -13.50 -16.98
C THR A 182 -2.95 -12.12 -16.59
N MET A 183 -3.86 -11.16 -16.38
CA MET A 183 -3.52 -9.78 -16.02
C MET A 183 -4.28 -9.35 -14.79
N VAL A 184 -3.65 -8.51 -13.98
CA VAL A 184 -4.23 -7.90 -12.78
C VAL A 184 -4.34 -6.40 -12.99
N GLN A 185 -5.50 -5.85 -12.66
CA GLN A 185 -5.70 -4.42 -12.58
C GLN A 185 -5.97 -4.03 -11.13
N VAL A 186 -5.21 -3.06 -10.63
CA VAL A 186 -5.39 -2.50 -9.29
C VAL A 186 -5.46 -0.98 -9.40
N THR A 187 -6.41 -0.40 -8.71
CA THR A 187 -6.49 1.05 -8.52
C THR A 187 -6.46 1.36 -7.04
N GLU A 188 -5.55 2.22 -6.62
CA GLU A 188 -5.49 2.74 -5.25
C GLU A 188 -5.65 4.25 -5.27
N MET A 189 -6.46 4.74 -4.36
CA MET A 189 -6.76 6.16 -4.18
C MET A 189 -6.47 6.52 -2.73
N MET A 190 -5.52 7.42 -2.54
CA MET A 190 -5.10 7.85 -1.20
C MET A 190 -5.30 9.35 -1.06
N ARG A 191 -5.80 9.76 0.08
CA ARG A 191 -5.83 11.17 0.49
C ARG A 191 -5.10 11.31 1.81
N TYR A 192 -4.17 12.23 1.84
CA TYR A 192 -3.40 12.60 3.02
C TYR A 192 -3.81 13.99 3.45
N ASN A 193 -4.04 14.18 4.74
CA ASN A 193 -4.34 15.48 5.35
C ASN A 193 -3.25 15.77 6.39
N VAL A 194 -2.60 16.91 6.25
CA VAL A 194 -1.42 17.29 7.03
C VAL A 194 -1.60 18.71 7.56
N SER A 195 -1.14 18.96 8.78
CA SER A 195 -1.09 20.31 9.34
C SER A 195 -0.10 21.19 8.55
N ARG A 196 -0.54 22.40 8.16
CA ARG A 196 0.35 23.40 7.56
C ARG A 196 1.53 23.73 8.49
N ALA A 197 1.25 23.93 9.78
CA ALA A 197 2.26 24.26 10.76
C ALA A 197 3.35 23.19 10.86
N ASP A 198 2.96 21.89 10.75
CA ASP A 198 3.94 20.80 10.76
C ASP A 198 4.78 20.77 9.47
N LEU A 199 4.19 21.11 8.33
CA LEU A 199 4.93 21.21 7.06
C LEU A 199 5.94 22.34 7.06
N GLU A 200 5.60 23.48 7.66
CA GLU A 200 6.47 24.66 7.77
C GLU A 200 7.52 24.53 8.88
N ASN A 201 7.38 23.56 9.78
CA ASN A 201 8.31 23.35 10.89
C ASN A 201 9.58 22.64 10.41
N ALA A 202 10.70 23.37 10.45
CA ALA A 202 12.01 22.87 10.02
C ALA A 202 12.67 21.91 11.03
N ASP A 203 12.13 21.78 12.24
CA ASP A 203 12.63 20.86 13.27
C ASP A 203 12.02 19.46 13.15
N LEU A 204 10.91 19.31 12.37
CA LEU A 204 10.24 18.05 12.18
C LEU A 204 10.82 17.27 10.98
N THR A 205 11.61 16.26 11.25
CA THR A 205 12.13 15.31 10.26
C THR A 205 11.10 14.32 9.74
N SER A 206 9.95 14.21 10.43
CA SER A 206 8.79 13.42 10.05
C SER A 206 7.51 14.20 10.34
N VAL A 207 6.53 14.15 9.43
CA VAL A 207 5.25 14.86 9.57
C VAL A 207 4.12 13.84 9.58
N GLN A 208 3.27 13.90 10.61
CA GLN A 208 2.14 12.98 10.75
C GLN A 208 0.99 13.41 9.85
N TYR A 209 0.20 12.42 9.43
CA TYR A 209 -0.99 12.65 8.63
C TYR A 209 -2.15 11.77 9.07
N THR A 210 -3.36 12.19 8.71
CA THR A 210 -4.55 11.35 8.66
C THR A 210 -5.07 11.33 7.23
N GLY A 211 -5.90 10.34 6.90
CA GLY A 211 -6.39 10.29 5.53
C GLY A 211 -7.35 9.15 5.25
N THR A 212 -7.52 8.88 3.97
CA THR A 212 -8.32 7.76 3.48
C THR A 212 -7.52 6.93 2.49
N TRP A 213 -7.77 5.63 2.49
CA TRP A 213 -7.27 4.70 1.50
C TRP A 213 -8.44 3.90 0.93
N ALA A 214 -8.53 3.88 -0.39
CA ALA A 214 -9.45 3.02 -1.11
C ALA A 214 -8.68 2.23 -2.17
N ARG A 215 -9.01 0.95 -2.32
CA ARG A 215 -8.39 0.07 -3.33
C ARG A 215 -9.45 -0.74 -4.03
N ILE A 216 -9.40 -0.75 -5.34
CA ILE A 216 -10.17 -1.65 -6.20
C ILE A 216 -9.21 -2.68 -6.76
N THR A 217 -9.47 -3.95 -6.52
CA THR A 217 -8.62 -5.06 -6.97
C THR A 217 -9.48 -6.28 -7.29
N PRO A 218 -9.04 -7.21 -8.14
CA PRO A 218 -9.73 -8.47 -8.34
C PRO A 218 -10.03 -9.20 -7.03
N TRP A 219 -10.87 -10.24 -7.10
CA TRP A 219 -11.11 -11.11 -5.95
C TRP A 219 -9.80 -11.58 -5.31
N LEU A 220 -9.75 -11.58 -3.98
CA LEU A 220 -8.57 -12.08 -3.27
C LEU A 220 -8.42 -13.58 -3.53
N PRO A 221 -7.20 -14.08 -3.74
CA PRO A 221 -6.97 -15.47 -4.14
C PRO A 221 -7.65 -16.48 -3.21
N TRP A 222 -7.56 -16.28 -1.91
CA TRP A 222 -8.12 -17.16 -0.91
C TRP A 222 -9.67 -17.17 -0.87
N MET A 223 -10.34 -16.22 -1.53
CA MET A 223 -11.81 -16.23 -1.69
C MET A 223 -12.27 -17.25 -2.72
N LEU A 224 -11.36 -17.80 -3.53
CA LEU A 224 -11.61 -18.83 -4.53
C LEU A 224 -12.71 -18.44 -5.53
N MET A 225 -12.71 -17.17 -5.93
CA MET A 225 -13.69 -16.56 -6.83
C MET A 225 -13.06 -16.10 -8.17
N GLY A 226 -11.92 -16.67 -8.56
CA GLY A 226 -11.20 -16.23 -9.76
C GLY A 226 -12.01 -16.33 -11.07
N ASP A 227 -12.96 -17.25 -11.14
CA ASP A 227 -13.87 -17.45 -12.27
C ASP A 227 -15.13 -16.56 -12.24
N GLN A 228 -15.32 -15.78 -11.17
CA GLN A 228 -16.53 -14.98 -10.97
C GLN A 228 -16.31 -13.52 -11.42
N ALA A 229 -17.29 -12.99 -12.17
CA ALA A 229 -17.31 -11.57 -12.47
C ALA A 229 -17.46 -10.74 -11.20
N GLY A 230 -16.67 -9.66 -11.09
CA GLY A 230 -16.68 -8.75 -9.95
C GLY A 230 -15.28 -8.47 -9.41
N HIS A 231 -15.25 -7.82 -8.26
CA HIS A 231 -14.00 -7.37 -7.62
C HIS A 231 -14.23 -7.04 -6.15
N VAL A 232 -13.17 -6.79 -5.41
CA VAL A 232 -13.24 -6.24 -4.06
C VAL A 232 -12.87 -4.76 -4.03
N VAL A 233 -13.47 -4.05 -3.08
CA VAL A 233 -13.17 -2.64 -2.78
C VAL A 233 -12.79 -2.57 -1.32
N TYR A 234 -11.55 -2.14 -1.05
CA TYR A 234 -11.14 -1.68 0.28
C TYR A 234 -11.56 -0.23 0.43
N ASN A 235 -12.10 0.10 1.58
CA ASN A 235 -12.48 1.47 1.93
C ASN A 235 -12.20 1.71 3.41
N GLY A 236 -11.30 2.64 3.69
CA GLY A 236 -10.92 2.90 5.07
C GLY A 236 -10.24 4.23 5.30
N THR A 237 -9.91 4.43 6.56
CA THR A 237 -9.13 5.57 7.04
C THR A 237 -7.71 5.14 7.37
N MET A 238 -6.79 6.07 7.29
CA MET A 238 -5.39 5.85 7.63
C MET A 238 -4.83 7.00 8.48
N CYS A 239 -3.82 6.67 9.27
CA CYS A 239 -3.02 7.64 10.01
C CYS A 239 -1.57 7.18 10.10
N SER A 240 -0.70 8.06 10.55
CA SER A 240 0.71 7.73 10.76
C SER A 240 1.20 8.14 12.14
N SER A 241 2.19 7.41 12.66
CA SER A 241 2.84 7.64 13.95
C SER A 241 4.31 7.22 13.88
N PRO A 242 5.20 7.78 14.70
CA PRO A 242 6.57 7.25 14.85
C PRO A 242 6.61 5.90 15.60
N THR A 243 5.51 5.50 16.24
CA THR A 243 5.44 4.31 17.09
C THR A 243 4.28 3.40 16.70
N THR A 244 4.26 2.18 17.21
CA THR A 244 3.24 1.16 16.95
C THR A 244 1.95 1.36 17.76
N ASP A 245 1.83 2.43 18.54
CA ASP A 245 0.68 2.73 19.40
C ASP A 245 -0.63 3.00 18.64
N ILE A 246 -0.54 3.30 17.35
CA ILE A 246 -1.71 3.44 16.47
C ILE A 246 -2.27 2.11 15.97
N ILE A 247 -1.49 1.01 16.06
CA ILE A 247 -1.95 -0.33 15.68
C ILE A 247 -2.91 -0.84 16.77
N SER A 248 -4.02 -1.49 16.36
CA SER A 248 -4.95 -2.05 17.34
C SER A 248 -4.26 -3.13 18.20
N PRO A 249 -4.69 -3.31 19.47
CA PRO A 249 -4.13 -4.35 20.32
C PRO A 249 -4.21 -5.74 19.72
N GLN A 250 -5.27 -6.05 18.97
CA GLN A 250 -5.48 -7.34 18.31
C GLN A 250 -4.49 -7.56 17.17
N ALA A 251 -4.36 -6.58 16.27
CA ALA A 251 -3.42 -6.66 15.16
C ALA A 251 -1.96 -6.66 15.63
N LEU A 252 -1.65 -5.86 16.65
CA LEU A 252 -0.31 -5.82 17.24
C LEU A 252 0.07 -7.17 17.88
N ALA A 253 -0.83 -7.75 18.67
CA ALA A 253 -0.59 -9.06 19.30
C ALA A 253 -0.42 -10.17 18.24
N PHE A 254 -1.28 -10.18 17.22
CA PHE A 254 -1.18 -11.14 16.11
C PHE A 254 0.12 -10.98 15.33
N ALA A 255 0.54 -9.75 15.06
CA ALA A 255 1.81 -9.48 14.40
C ALA A 255 3.01 -9.90 15.26
N GLN A 256 2.97 -9.66 16.58
CA GLN A 256 4.03 -10.10 17.50
C GLN A 256 4.20 -11.62 17.53
N GLU A 257 3.11 -12.36 17.39
CA GLU A 257 3.10 -13.83 17.41
C GLU A 257 3.50 -14.44 16.06
N HIS A 258 3.00 -13.90 14.94
CA HIS A 258 3.10 -14.56 13.63
C HIS A 258 4.01 -13.86 12.62
N TYR A 259 4.25 -12.53 12.79
CA TYR A 259 4.97 -11.67 11.83
C TYR A 259 5.86 -10.63 12.54
N PRO A 260 6.64 -11.00 13.57
CA PRO A 260 7.38 -10.03 14.39
C PRO A 260 8.36 -9.16 13.58
N GLU A 261 8.89 -9.67 12.47
CA GLU A 261 9.80 -8.95 11.59
C GLU A 261 9.12 -7.83 10.79
N PHE A 262 7.78 -7.77 10.77
CA PHE A 262 7.01 -6.71 10.12
C PHE A 262 6.71 -5.52 11.02
N LEU A 263 7.04 -5.62 12.31
CA LEU A 263 6.90 -4.51 13.28
C LEU A 263 8.08 -3.53 13.23
N ALA A 264 9.13 -3.88 12.50
CA ALA A 264 10.31 -3.04 12.31
C ALA A 264 10.60 -2.82 10.83
N ALA A 265 10.82 -1.56 10.46
CA ALA A 265 11.25 -1.22 9.10
C ALA A 265 12.66 -1.75 8.84
N PRO A 266 12.96 -2.23 7.61
CA PRO A 266 14.30 -2.66 7.24
C PRO A 266 15.34 -1.56 7.44
N THR A 267 16.55 -1.94 7.83
CA THR A 267 17.68 -1.03 8.01
C THR A 267 18.58 -0.93 6.78
N GLU A 268 18.44 -1.89 5.87
CA GLU A 268 19.22 -1.97 4.63
C GLU A 268 18.33 -2.48 3.48
N ASP A 269 18.74 -2.21 2.25
CA ASP A 269 18.04 -2.72 1.07
C ASP A 269 18.28 -4.23 0.95
N TYR A 270 17.20 -5.00 0.91
CA TYR A 270 17.21 -6.47 0.89
C TYR A 270 16.75 -7.05 -0.45
N GLY A 271 16.71 -6.22 -1.48
CA GLY A 271 16.40 -6.64 -2.85
C GLY A 271 15.05 -6.12 -3.36
N PRO A 272 14.54 -6.71 -4.44
CA PRO A 272 13.34 -6.25 -5.11
C PRO A 272 12.09 -6.46 -4.24
N SER A 273 11.16 -5.53 -4.34
CA SER A 273 9.84 -5.62 -3.72
C SER A 273 9.03 -6.79 -4.30
N HIS A 274 8.20 -7.42 -3.45
CA HIS A 274 7.30 -8.49 -3.83
C HIS A 274 5.86 -8.13 -3.54
N SER A 275 4.99 -8.33 -4.52
CA SER A 275 3.56 -8.15 -4.36
C SER A 275 2.93 -9.28 -3.51
N SER A 276 1.75 -9.01 -2.94
CA SER A 276 0.99 -10.02 -2.21
C SER A 276 0.64 -11.25 -3.06
N LEU A 277 0.44 -11.07 -4.39
CA LEU A 277 0.18 -12.19 -5.30
C LEU A 277 1.43 -13.04 -5.56
N GLU A 278 2.62 -12.42 -5.62
CA GLU A 278 3.88 -13.18 -5.73
C GLU A 278 4.15 -14.00 -4.48
N ILE A 279 3.93 -13.41 -3.29
CA ILE A 279 4.06 -14.13 -2.02
C ILE A 279 3.04 -15.27 -1.96
N TYR A 280 1.77 -15.02 -2.31
CA TYR A 280 0.74 -16.07 -2.36
C TYR A 280 1.17 -17.23 -3.29
N ALA A 281 1.62 -16.93 -4.51
CA ALA A 281 2.05 -17.93 -5.48
C ALA A 281 3.23 -18.81 -5.00
N ARG A 282 4.07 -18.28 -4.10
CA ARG A 282 5.25 -18.97 -3.53
C ARG A 282 4.92 -19.78 -2.27
N THR A 283 3.92 -19.34 -1.50
CA THR A 283 3.64 -19.88 -0.16
C THR A 283 2.39 -20.73 -0.07
N GLN A 284 1.49 -20.63 -1.07
CA GLN A 284 0.23 -21.37 -1.06
C GLN A 284 0.19 -22.42 -2.16
N ASP A 285 -0.38 -23.58 -1.83
CA ASP A 285 -0.74 -24.58 -2.84
C ASP A 285 -2.07 -24.21 -3.49
N PRO A 286 -2.29 -24.57 -4.78
CA PRO A 286 -3.56 -24.38 -5.44
C PRO A 286 -4.70 -25.09 -4.71
N ALA A 287 -5.86 -24.44 -4.62
CA ALA A 287 -7.04 -25.04 -4.07
C ALA A 287 -7.51 -26.24 -4.95
N PRO A 288 -8.08 -27.28 -4.36
CA PRO A 288 -8.63 -28.40 -5.13
C PRO A 288 -9.75 -27.90 -6.07
N PRO A 289 -9.93 -28.54 -7.23
CA PRO A 289 -11.05 -28.25 -8.11
C PRO A 289 -12.38 -28.34 -7.36
N LYS A 290 -13.37 -27.53 -7.79
CA LYS A 290 -14.75 -27.67 -7.25
C LYS A 290 -15.23 -29.12 -7.48
N ALA A 291 -15.79 -29.70 -6.44
CA ALA A 291 -16.51 -30.97 -6.61
C ALA A 291 -17.64 -30.78 -7.65
N ALA A 292 -17.73 -31.72 -8.59
CA ALA A 292 -18.71 -31.71 -9.67
C ALA A 292 -20.13 -31.86 -9.12
#